data_b61d8c34579ea6a8e1f7fe7b14dd3048
#
_entry.id   b61d8c34579ea6a8e1f7fe7b14dd3048
#
_cell.length_a   1.000
_cell.length_b   1.000
_cell.length_c   1.000
_cell.angle_alpha   90.00
_cell.angle_beta   90.00
_cell.angle_gamma   90.00
#
_symmetry.space_group_name_H-M   'P 1'
#
loop_
_entity.id
_entity.type
_entity.pdbx_description
1 polymer ?
#
loop_
_entity_poly.entity_id
_entity_poly.type
_entity_poly.pdbx_seq_one_letter_code
_entity_poly.pdbx_strand_id
1 'polypeptide(L)'
;PEAAEALQRAHYEWAKQLLSQGMARDAAEHFNLAGSYEDARSQYEMCMYALAEAAIAQDQFEQAADYLSDITEYADANSLRQRSLYRTAEISQEAGEYAEAAALFASLGDYEDAAQRAAACYDAYYAVPYQQAKDALAARDYRTAIDLLSGLDRQNASETYGDMERMYQEANYLYANQLYDEKKPYEALPYYRNIPDYKDVARKLDRVCYRMLGTWISRTGVVMEFREDGTCTIDGKGYYFRGSQFA
;
A
#
# COMPACT_ATOMS: atom_id res chain seq x y z
N PRO A 1 -0.88 29.71 33.10
CA PRO A 1 -1.37 28.53 33.83
C PRO A 1 -2.90 28.59 34.00
N GLU A 2 -3.47 29.66 34.58
CA GLU A 2 -4.90 29.81 34.87
C GLU A 2 -5.82 29.70 33.63
N ALA A 3 -5.39 30.23 32.47
CA ALA A 3 -6.18 30.15 31.23
C ALA A 3 -6.26 28.73 30.67
N ALA A 4 -5.18 27.96 30.82
CA ALA A 4 -5.17 26.55 30.40
C ALA A 4 -6.07 25.68 31.26
N GLU A 5 -6.02 25.88 32.59
CA GLU A 5 -6.89 25.18 33.54
C GLU A 5 -8.37 25.53 33.34
N ALA A 6 -8.67 26.82 33.09
CA ALA A 6 -10.02 27.26 32.78
C ALA A 6 -10.56 26.60 31.48
N LEU A 7 -9.71 26.42 30.46
CA LEU A 7 -10.07 25.73 29.23
C LEU A 7 -10.33 24.24 29.46
N GLN A 8 -9.45 23.56 30.20
CA GLN A 8 -9.62 22.15 30.56
C GLN A 8 -10.93 21.92 31.32
N ARG A 9 -11.22 22.78 32.30
CA ARG A 9 -12.48 22.76 33.04
C ARG A 9 -13.68 22.95 32.09
N ALA A 10 -13.62 23.91 31.17
CA ALA A 10 -14.71 24.15 30.23
C ALA A 10 -14.98 22.90 29.34
N HIS A 11 -13.94 22.26 28.85
CA HIS A 11 -14.06 21.00 28.12
C HIS A 11 -14.67 19.87 28.97
N TYR A 12 -14.24 19.75 30.23
CA TYR A 12 -14.77 18.75 31.15
C TYR A 12 -16.27 18.92 31.41
N GLU A 13 -16.70 20.14 31.75
CA GLU A 13 -18.12 20.42 31.99
C GLU A 13 -18.97 20.23 30.71
N TRP A 14 -18.44 20.61 29.57
CA TRP A 14 -19.13 20.37 28.30
C TRP A 14 -19.24 18.87 27.99
N ALA A 15 -18.18 18.10 28.18
CA ALA A 15 -18.21 16.64 28.01
C ALA A 15 -19.31 15.98 28.86
N LYS A 16 -19.42 16.37 30.11
CA LYS A 16 -20.50 15.88 31.02
C LYS A 16 -21.89 16.19 30.48
N GLN A 17 -22.09 17.38 29.93
CA GLN A 17 -23.36 17.77 29.32
C GLN A 17 -23.67 16.93 28.09
N LEU A 18 -22.70 16.73 27.19
CA LEU A 18 -22.82 15.87 25.99
C LEU A 18 -23.14 14.42 26.38
N LEU A 19 -22.44 13.88 27.39
CA LEU A 19 -22.70 12.52 27.88
C LEU A 19 -24.12 12.36 28.41
N SER A 20 -24.64 13.40 29.14
CA SER A 20 -26.02 13.38 29.62
C SER A 20 -27.08 13.39 28.51
N GLN A 21 -26.68 13.81 27.30
CA GLN A 21 -27.52 13.81 26.09
C GLN A 21 -27.36 12.53 25.26
N GLY A 22 -26.53 11.58 25.71
CA GLY A 22 -26.23 10.34 24.98
C GLY A 22 -25.21 10.50 23.83
N MET A 23 -24.53 11.64 23.76
CA MET A 23 -23.53 11.96 22.74
C MET A 23 -22.13 11.49 23.18
N ALA A 24 -21.98 10.17 23.34
CA ALA A 24 -20.77 9.59 23.94
C ALA A 24 -19.48 9.87 23.16
N ARG A 25 -19.55 9.93 21.82
CA ARG A 25 -18.38 10.23 20.98
C ARG A 25 -17.89 11.65 21.20
N ASP A 26 -18.79 12.63 21.10
CA ASP A 26 -18.45 14.04 21.30
C ASP A 26 -18.00 14.30 22.75
N ALA A 27 -18.62 13.60 23.70
CA ALA A 27 -18.18 13.65 25.10
C ALA A 27 -16.75 13.13 25.27
N ALA A 28 -16.39 12.02 24.65
CA ALA A 28 -15.04 11.46 24.69
C ALA A 28 -14.00 12.45 24.13
N GLU A 29 -14.27 13.10 23.01
CA GLU A 29 -13.37 14.13 22.45
C GLU A 29 -13.11 15.26 23.45
N HIS A 30 -14.15 15.73 24.10
CA HIS A 30 -14.02 16.81 25.09
C HIS A 30 -13.39 16.36 26.41
N PHE A 31 -13.62 15.13 26.87
CA PHE A 31 -12.87 14.57 28.00
C PHE A 31 -11.37 14.44 27.67
N ASN A 32 -11.03 14.01 26.46
CA ASN A 32 -9.64 13.95 26.02
C ASN A 32 -8.98 15.35 26.00
N LEU A 33 -9.70 16.39 25.53
CA LEU A 33 -9.23 17.78 25.55
C LEU A 33 -9.11 18.35 26.96
N ALA A 34 -9.91 17.88 27.92
CA ALA A 34 -9.77 18.22 29.32
C ALA A 34 -8.52 17.63 29.98
N GLY A 35 -7.95 16.58 29.38
CA GLY A 35 -6.66 16.01 29.76
C GLY A 35 -6.63 15.44 31.17
N SER A 36 -5.81 16.05 32.04
CA SER A 36 -5.64 15.61 33.43
C SER A 36 -6.59 16.34 34.41
N TYR A 37 -7.59 17.08 33.91
CA TYR A 37 -8.54 17.79 34.79
C TYR A 37 -9.51 16.80 35.43
N GLU A 38 -9.59 16.80 36.77
CA GLU A 38 -10.44 15.89 37.54
C GLU A 38 -10.28 14.41 37.09
N ASP A 39 -11.40 13.74 36.83
CA ASP A 39 -11.46 12.36 36.34
C ASP A 39 -11.64 12.25 34.81
N ALA A 40 -11.32 13.33 34.06
CA ALA A 40 -11.54 13.40 32.61
C ALA A 40 -10.96 12.18 31.84
N ARG A 41 -9.76 11.72 32.20
CA ARG A 41 -9.14 10.54 31.62
C ARG A 41 -10.00 9.29 31.83
N SER A 42 -10.47 9.07 33.04
CA SER A 42 -11.34 7.92 33.36
C SER A 42 -12.70 7.98 32.64
N GLN A 43 -13.27 9.19 32.52
CA GLN A 43 -14.51 9.41 31.76
C GLN A 43 -14.30 9.15 30.26
N TYR A 44 -13.17 9.58 29.70
CA TYR A 44 -12.77 9.27 28.32
C TYR A 44 -12.72 7.76 28.09
N GLU A 45 -11.99 7.05 28.95
CA GLU A 45 -11.83 5.59 28.84
C GLU A 45 -13.18 4.86 28.93
N MET A 46 -14.05 5.29 29.82
CA MET A 46 -15.41 4.75 29.94
C MET A 46 -16.25 5.01 28.69
N CYS A 47 -16.18 6.21 28.10
CA CYS A 47 -16.89 6.53 26.87
C CYS A 47 -16.38 5.68 25.67
N MET A 48 -15.07 5.59 25.51
CA MET A 48 -14.45 4.82 24.43
C MET A 48 -14.77 3.32 24.54
N TYR A 49 -14.74 2.79 25.76
CA TYR A 49 -15.11 1.40 26.01
C TYR A 49 -16.59 1.12 25.68
N ALA A 50 -17.52 2.00 26.09
CA ALA A 50 -18.94 1.86 25.76
C ALA A 50 -19.21 1.99 24.25
N LEU A 51 -18.47 2.86 23.54
CA LEU A 51 -18.54 2.97 22.08
C LEU A 51 -18.05 1.69 21.39
N ALA A 52 -17.01 1.08 21.92
CA ALA A 52 -16.51 -0.19 21.41
C ALA A 52 -17.51 -1.33 21.60
N GLU A 53 -18.13 -1.45 22.77
CA GLU A 53 -19.18 -2.44 23.01
C GLU A 53 -20.38 -2.24 22.08
N ALA A 54 -20.78 -0.99 21.85
CA ALA A 54 -21.86 -0.66 20.93
C ALA A 54 -21.49 -1.00 19.46
N ALA A 55 -20.25 -0.78 19.05
CA ALA A 55 -19.74 -1.17 17.74
C ALA A 55 -19.70 -2.71 17.56
N ILE A 56 -19.26 -3.46 18.56
CA ILE A 56 -19.26 -4.92 18.55
C ILE A 56 -20.69 -5.47 18.41
N ALA A 57 -21.65 -4.86 19.13
CA ALA A 57 -23.05 -5.27 19.05
C ALA A 57 -23.67 -5.04 17.65
N GLN A 58 -23.00 -4.28 16.78
CA GLN A 58 -23.38 -4.01 15.40
C GLN A 58 -22.45 -4.70 14.38
N ASP A 59 -21.61 -5.64 14.82
CA ASP A 59 -20.60 -6.34 14.02
C ASP A 59 -19.55 -5.41 13.36
N GLN A 60 -19.36 -4.20 13.92
CA GLN A 60 -18.39 -3.19 13.47
C GLN A 60 -17.05 -3.39 14.20
N PHE A 61 -16.41 -4.53 13.98
CA PHE A 61 -15.25 -4.98 14.77
C PHE A 61 -14.01 -4.10 14.56
N GLU A 62 -13.75 -3.64 13.34
CA GLU A 62 -12.65 -2.71 13.06
C GLU A 62 -12.81 -1.41 13.85
N GLN A 63 -14.01 -0.82 13.82
CA GLN A 63 -14.31 0.39 14.58
C GLN A 63 -14.20 0.17 16.10
N ALA A 64 -14.60 -1.00 16.58
CA ALA A 64 -14.44 -1.36 17.97
C ALA A 64 -12.97 -1.42 18.38
N ALA A 65 -12.12 -2.03 17.54
CA ALA A 65 -10.67 -2.10 17.77
C ALA A 65 -10.03 -0.70 17.81
N ASP A 66 -10.50 0.22 16.95
CA ASP A 66 -10.05 1.62 16.95
C ASP A 66 -10.38 2.33 18.26
N TYR A 67 -11.62 2.21 18.73
CA TYR A 67 -12.03 2.79 20.01
C TYR A 67 -11.21 2.29 21.20
N LEU A 68 -10.77 1.03 21.15
CA LEU A 68 -10.01 0.39 22.23
C LEU A 68 -8.50 0.65 22.14
N SER A 69 -7.99 1.22 21.05
CA SER A 69 -6.56 1.38 20.78
C SER A 69 -5.83 2.22 21.83
N ASP A 70 -6.47 3.29 22.31
CA ASP A 70 -5.90 4.27 23.24
C ASP A 70 -6.18 3.96 24.73
N ILE A 71 -6.97 2.91 24.99
CA ILE A 71 -7.42 2.56 26.34
C ILE A 71 -7.09 1.11 26.73
N THR A 72 -6.02 0.56 26.20
CA THR A 72 -5.64 -0.87 26.36
C THR A 72 -5.48 -1.33 27.80
N GLU A 73 -5.19 -0.40 28.73
CA GLU A 73 -5.04 -0.66 30.17
C GLU A 73 -6.39 -0.57 30.94
N TYR A 74 -7.47 -0.11 30.29
CA TYR A 74 -8.77 0.03 30.92
C TYR A 74 -9.54 -1.29 30.86
N ALA A 75 -9.99 -1.79 32.03
CA ALA A 75 -10.77 -3.03 32.15
C ALA A 75 -10.15 -4.20 31.34
N ASP A 76 -10.90 -4.82 30.46
CA ASP A 76 -10.45 -5.86 29.53
C ASP A 76 -10.30 -5.35 28.08
N ALA A 77 -10.13 -4.03 27.91
CA ALA A 77 -10.07 -3.37 26.59
C ALA A 77 -9.05 -4.00 25.64
N ASN A 78 -7.88 -4.38 26.14
CA ASN A 78 -6.87 -5.04 25.30
C ASN A 78 -7.36 -6.40 24.77
N SER A 79 -7.98 -7.21 25.60
CA SER A 79 -8.53 -8.51 25.18
C SER A 79 -9.69 -8.34 24.19
N LEU A 80 -10.54 -7.33 24.43
CA LEU A 80 -11.66 -7.00 23.57
C LEU A 80 -11.17 -6.48 22.21
N ARG A 81 -10.10 -5.68 22.19
CA ARG A 81 -9.44 -5.20 20.99
C ARG A 81 -8.84 -6.35 20.17
N GLN A 82 -8.09 -7.25 20.80
CA GLN A 82 -7.53 -8.42 20.13
C GLN A 82 -8.63 -9.29 19.49
N ARG A 83 -9.72 -9.55 20.22
CA ARG A 83 -10.87 -10.28 19.69
C ARG A 83 -11.52 -9.57 18.52
N SER A 84 -11.65 -8.24 18.57
CA SER A 84 -12.22 -7.44 17.50
C SER A 84 -11.35 -7.48 16.25
N LEU A 85 -10.03 -7.28 16.37
CA LEU A 85 -9.09 -7.40 15.26
C LEU A 85 -9.08 -8.80 14.65
N TYR A 86 -9.17 -9.83 15.49
CA TYR A 86 -9.26 -11.22 15.02
C TYR A 86 -10.53 -11.45 14.19
N ARG A 87 -11.69 -10.94 14.65
CA ARG A 87 -12.94 -11.01 13.88
C ARG A 87 -12.88 -10.23 12.57
N THR A 88 -12.26 -9.04 12.56
CA THR A 88 -12.00 -8.28 11.33
C THR A 88 -11.17 -9.12 10.36
N ALA A 89 -10.09 -9.74 10.84
CA ALA A 89 -9.24 -10.58 10.01
C ALA A 89 -9.99 -11.81 9.42
N GLU A 90 -10.90 -12.42 10.20
CA GLU A 90 -11.76 -13.51 9.71
C GLU A 90 -12.68 -13.04 8.58
N ILE A 91 -13.29 -11.86 8.73
CA ILE A 91 -14.18 -11.28 7.71
C ILE A 91 -13.40 -10.99 6.42
N SER A 92 -12.21 -10.37 6.52
CA SER A 92 -11.33 -10.13 5.35
C SER A 92 -10.91 -11.46 4.70
N GLN A 93 -10.61 -12.50 5.49
CA GLN A 93 -10.28 -13.83 4.96
C GLN A 93 -11.45 -14.46 4.20
N GLU A 94 -12.67 -14.38 4.74
CA GLU A 94 -13.88 -14.89 4.11
C GLU A 94 -14.24 -14.14 2.83
N ALA A 95 -13.92 -12.83 2.77
CA ALA A 95 -14.07 -12.00 1.58
C ALA A 95 -13.00 -12.27 0.50
N GLY A 96 -11.95 -13.05 0.82
CA GLY A 96 -10.82 -13.32 -0.06
C GLY A 96 -9.77 -12.22 -0.09
N GLU A 97 -9.84 -11.28 0.83
CA GLU A 97 -8.89 -10.17 1.02
C GLU A 97 -7.67 -10.66 1.80
N TYR A 98 -6.99 -11.66 1.25
CA TYR A 98 -5.95 -12.42 1.95
C TYR A 98 -4.76 -11.59 2.42
N ALA A 99 -4.37 -10.54 1.70
CA ALA A 99 -3.26 -9.68 2.11
C ALA A 99 -3.60 -8.90 3.39
N GLU A 100 -4.82 -8.35 3.46
CA GLU A 100 -5.32 -7.63 4.62
C GLU A 100 -5.53 -8.57 5.81
N ALA A 101 -6.20 -9.70 5.60
CA ALA A 101 -6.39 -10.72 6.62
C ALA A 101 -5.05 -11.17 7.21
N ALA A 102 -4.05 -11.43 6.37
CA ALA A 102 -2.71 -11.83 6.80
C ALA A 102 -2.04 -10.78 7.67
N ALA A 103 -2.13 -9.49 7.29
CA ALA A 103 -1.57 -8.38 8.06
C ALA A 103 -2.24 -8.24 9.44
N LEU A 104 -3.57 -8.35 9.48
CA LEU A 104 -4.34 -8.30 10.72
C LEU A 104 -4.00 -9.48 11.65
N PHE A 105 -4.02 -10.71 11.15
CA PHE A 105 -3.63 -11.89 11.94
C PHE A 105 -2.17 -11.79 12.42
N ALA A 106 -1.24 -11.34 11.58
CA ALA A 106 0.16 -11.17 11.96
C ALA A 106 0.33 -10.12 13.08
N SER A 107 -0.48 -9.06 13.10
CA SER A 107 -0.45 -8.03 14.16
C SER A 107 -0.88 -8.55 15.53
N LEU A 108 -1.60 -9.68 15.58
CA LEU A 108 -2.09 -10.31 16.79
C LEU A 108 -1.06 -11.24 17.45
N GLY A 109 0.02 -11.59 16.75
CA GLY A 109 1.09 -12.43 17.27
C GLY A 109 0.59 -13.81 17.74
N ASP A 110 0.79 -14.08 19.02
CA ASP A 110 0.45 -15.38 19.64
C ASP A 110 -1.03 -15.47 20.10
N TYR A 111 -1.90 -14.55 19.67
CA TYR A 111 -3.32 -14.59 20.00
C TYR A 111 -4.01 -15.75 19.26
N GLU A 112 -4.55 -16.72 20.01
CA GLU A 112 -5.20 -17.92 19.46
C GLU A 112 -4.36 -18.60 18.35
N ASP A 113 -4.93 -18.80 17.16
CA ASP A 113 -4.26 -19.38 15.99
C ASP A 113 -3.84 -18.32 14.95
N ALA A 114 -3.79 -17.04 15.34
CA ALA A 114 -3.56 -15.91 14.44
C ALA A 114 -2.27 -16.07 13.60
N ALA A 115 -1.17 -16.50 14.20
CA ALA A 115 0.09 -16.73 13.48
C ALA A 115 -0.04 -17.78 12.38
N GLN A 116 -0.78 -18.88 12.65
CA GLN A 116 -1.04 -19.93 11.67
C GLN A 116 -1.96 -19.43 10.55
N ARG A 117 -3.00 -18.67 10.88
CA ARG A 117 -3.94 -18.10 9.91
C ARG A 117 -3.26 -17.02 9.05
N ALA A 118 -2.39 -16.20 9.62
CA ALA A 118 -1.57 -15.26 8.87
C ALA A 118 -0.75 -15.97 7.78
N ALA A 119 -0.05 -17.06 8.15
CA ALA A 119 0.72 -17.84 7.19
C ALA A 119 -0.17 -18.44 6.08
N ALA A 120 -1.34 -18.99 6.43
CA ALA A 120 -2.27 -19.54 5.46
C ALA A 120 -2.84 -18.46 4.51
N CYS A 121 -3.13 -17.27 5.01
CA CYS A 121 -3.57 -16.14 4.19
C CYS A 121 -2.45 -15.65 3.26
N TYR A 122 -1.20 -15.55 3.72
CA TYR A 122 -0.06 -15.24 2.87
C TYR A 122 0.10 -16.29 1.76
N ASP A 123 -0.01 -17.57 2.09
CA ASP A 123 0.06 -18.63 1.08
C ASP A 123 -1.07 -18.49 0.05
N ALA A 124 -2.30 -18.23 0.48
CA ALA A 124 -3.42 -18.01 -0.42
C ALA A 124 -3.23 -16.78 -1.33
N TYR A 125 -2.69 -15.68 -0.79
CA TYR A 125 -2.40 -14.45 -1.52
C TYR A 125 -1.38 -14.66 -2.64
N TYR A 126 -0.31 -15.43 -2.37
CA TYR A 126 0.78 -15.61 -3.32
C TYR A 126 0.59 -16.80 -4.26
N ALA A 127 0.00 -17.90 -3.82
CA ALA A 127 0.03 -19.19 -4.51
C ALA A 127 -0.50 -19.12 -5.95
N VAL A 128 -1.67 -18.53 -6.15
CA VAL A 128 -2.33 -18.48 -7.46
C VAL A 128 -1.58 -17.57 -8.44
N PRO A 129 -1.33 -16.28 -8.12
CA PRO A 129 -0.62 -15.41 -9.06
C PRO A 129 0.84 -15.83 -9.29
N TYR A 130 1.50 -16.41 -8.31
CA TYR A 130 2.84 -16.98 -8.47
C TYR A 130 2.87 -18.13 -9.48
N GLN A 131 1.94 -19.10 -9.36
CA GLN A 131 1.86 -20.19 -10.31
C GLN A 131 1.50 -19.70 -11.72
N GLN A 132 0.52 -18.80 -11.82
CA GLN A 132 0.15 -18.18 -13.10
C GLN A 132 1.32 -17.42 -13.75
N ALA A 133 2.12 -16.69 -12.95
CA ALA A 133 3.30 -16.01 -13.46
C ALA A 133 4.37 -16.99 -13.98
N LYS A 134 4.58 -18.14 -13.32
CA LYS A 134 5.46 -19.22 -13.81
C LYS A 134 4.97 -19.78 -15.13
N ASP A 135 3.68 -20.04 -15.25
CA ASP A 135 3.09 -20.58 -16.47
C ASP A 135 3.19 -19.57 -17.63
N ALA A 136 2.94 -18.29 -17.36
CA ALA A 136 3.10 -17.20 -18.32
C ALA A 136 4.56 -17.08 -18.81
N LEU A 137 5.55 -17.16 -17.89
CA LEU A 137 6.97 -17.17 -18.25
C LEU A 137 7.33 -18.36 -19.14
N ALA A 138 6.84 -19.56 -18.82
CA ALA A 138 7.06 -20.77 -19.61
C ALA A 138 6.43 -20.65 -21.01
N ALA A 139 5.26 -20.00 -21.11
CA ALA A 139 4.57 -19.69 -22.37
C ALA A 139 5.20 -18.52 -23.15
N ARG A 140 6.21 -17.83 -22.61
CA ARG A 140 6.81 -16.59 -23.12
C ARG A 140 5.84 -15.41 -23.19
N ASP A 141 4.77 -15.46 -22.40
CA ASP A 141 3.88 -14.33 -22.16
C ASP A 141 4.45 -13.47 -21.03
N TYR A 142 5.54 -12.78 -21.37
CA TYR A 142 6.29 -11.99 -20.39
C TYR A 142 5.48 -10.85 -19.82
N ARG A 143 4.58 -10.27 -20.61
CA ARG A 143 3.73 -9.16 -20.15
C ARG A 143 2.79 -9.62 -19.03
N THR A 144 2.07 -10.71 -19.25
CA THR A 144 1.19 -11.27 -18.20
C THR A 144 1.98 -11.65 -16.96
N ALA A 145 3.18 -12.21 -17.09
CA ALA A 145 4.02 -12.50 -15.93
C ALA A 145 4.42 -11.23 -15.16
N ILE A 146 4.75 -10.13 -15.86
CA ILE A 146 5.08 -8.84 -15.25
C ILE A 146 3.86 -8.28 -14.52
N ASP A 147 2.69 -8.27 -15.16
CA ASP A 147 1.46 -7.72 -14.59
C ASP A 147 1.06 -8.46 -13.30
N LEU A 148 1.12 -9.79 -13.30
CA LEU A 148 0.85 -10.63 -12.13
C LEU A 148 1.84 -10.37 -10.98
N LEU A 149 3.14 -10.33 -11.27
CA LEU A 149 4.18 -10.16 -10.25
C LEU A 149 4.27 -8.71 -9.74
N SER A 150 3.89 -7.71 -10.53
CA SER A 150 3.95 -6.30 -10.11
C SER A 150 2.96 -5.97 -9.01
N GLY A 151 1.83 -6.68 -8.92
CA GLY A 151 0.81 -6.53 -7.89
C GLY A 151 1.13 -7.19 -6.55
N LEU A 152 2.24 -7.96 -6.46
CA LEU A 152 2.62 -8.70 -5.26
C LEU A 152 3.72 -8.00 -4.48
N ASP A 153 3.71 -8.14 -3.15
CA ASP A 153 4.83 -7.74 -2.30
C ASP A 153 5.96 -8.78 -2.37
N ARG A 154 6.81 -8.63 -3.40
CA ARG A 154 7.87 -9.59 -3.69
C ARG A 154 9.02 -9.58 -2.69
N GLN A 155 9.16 -8.50 -1.90
CA GLN A 155 10.26 -8.34 -0.94
C GLN A 155 9.96 -9.04 0.39
N ASN A 156 8.69 -9.07 0.79
CA ASN A 156 8.24 -9.68 2.05
C ASN A 156 7.63 -11.08 1.86
N ALA A 157 7.76 -11.65 0.66
CA ALA A 157 7.30 -13.00 0.38
C ALA A 157 8.07 -14.05 1.22
N SER A 158 7.38 -15.12 1.62
CA SER A 158 8.01 -16.25 2.31
C SER A 158 9.09 -16.94 1.43
N GLU A 159 9.94 -17.76 2.04
CA GLU A 159 10.96 -18.53 1.30
C GLU A 159 10.37 -19.35 0.12
N THR A 160 9.14 -19.83 0.25
CA THR A 160 8.42 -20.57 -0.81
C THR A 160 8.27 -19.75 -2.08
N TYR A 161 8.16 -18.43 -1.97
CA TYR A 161 7.97 -17.49 -3.07
C TYR A 161 9.19 -16.57 -3.27
N GLY A 162 10.32 -16.87 -2.66
CA GLY A 162 11.51 -16.03 -2.63
C GLY A 162 12.17 -15.76 -3.98
N ASP A 163 11.76 -16.47 -5.04
CA ASP A 163 12.26 -16.25 -6.40
C ASP A 163 11.38 -15.27 -7.23
N MET A 164 10.29 -14.73 -6.67
CA MET A 164 9.38 -13.82 -7.39
C MET A 164 10.08 -12.57 -7.91
N GLU A 165 10.97 -11.96 -7.12
CA GLU A 165 11.73 -10.79 -7.57
C GLU A 165 12.62 -11.14 -8.77
N ARG A 166 13.29 -12.27 -8.71
CA ARG A 166 14.09 -12.78 -9.86
C ARG A 166 13.23 -13.06 -11.07
N MET A 167 12.04 -13.63 -10.90
CA MET A 167 11.08 -13.88 -11.99
C MET A 167 10.60 -12.55 -12.60
N TYR A 168 10.29 -11.56 -11.80
CA TYR A 168 9.90 -10.23 -12.25
C TYR A 168 11.00 -9.54 -13.05
N GLN A 169 12.24 -9.61 -12.56
CA GLN A 169 13.39 -9.06 -13.26
C GLN A 169 13.62 -9.77 -14.61
N GLU A 170 13.55 -11.10 -14.64
CA GLU A 170 13.71 -11.89 -15.86
C GLU A 170 12.60 -11.59 -16.87
N ALA A 171 11.34 -11.51 -16.44
CA ALA A 171 10.20 -11.19 -17.30
C ALA A 171 10.36 -9.80 -17.94
N ASN A 172 10.68 -8.77 -17.16
CA ASN A 172 10.94 -7.43 -17.68
C ASN A 172 12.09 -7.42 -18.68
N TYR A 173 13.17 -8.13 -18.37
CA TYR A 173 14.34 -8.21 -19.26
C TYR A 173 14.02 -8.88 -20.60
N LEU A 174 13.31 -10.00 -20.58
CA LEU A 174 12.95 -10.74 -21.78
C LEU A 174 11.94 -9.98 -22.63
N TYR A 175 10.92 -9.36 -22.00
CA TYR A 175 9.94 -8.58 -22.72
C TYR A 175 10.53 -7.32 -23.35
N ALA A 176 11.38 -6.61 -22.62
CA ALA A 176 12.07 -5.43 -23.15
C ALA A 176 12.99 -5.81 -24.35
N ASN A 177 13.70 -6.94 -24.29
CA ASN A 177 14.49 -7.42 -25.41
C ASN A 177 13.60 -7.76 -26.61
N GLN A 178 12.49 -8.47 -26.40
CA GLN A 178 11.54 -8.79 -27.46
C GLN A 178 11.05 -7.51 -28.16
N LEU A 179 10.56 -6.52 -27.41
CA LEU A 179 10.11 -5.24 -27.95
C LEU A 179 11.22 -4.52 -28.72
N TYR A 180 12.46 -4.55 -28.21
CA TYR A 180 13.60 -3.94 -28.88
C TYR A 180 13.90 -4.63 -30.23
N ASP A 181 13.84 -5.95 -30.28
CA ASP A 181 14.06 -6.74 -31.49
C ASP A 181 12.93 -6.55 -32.52
N GLU A 182 11.69 -6.31 -32.05
CA GLU A 182 10.54 -5.90 -32.87
C GLU A 182 10.64 -4.47 -33.40
N LYS A 183 11.75 -3.76 -33.16
CA LYS A 183 11.96 -2.34 -33.55
C LYS A 183 11.06 -1.35 -32.79
N LYS A 184 10.71 -1.70 -31.56
CA LYS A 184 9.90 -0.86 -30.63
C LYS A 184 10.76 -0.42 -29.41
N PRO A 185 11.88 0.28 -29.57
CA PRO A 185 12.81 0.57 -28.47
C PRO A 185 12.17 1.41 -27.37
N TYR A 186 11.25 2.31 -27.72
CA TYR A 186 10.61 3.20 -26.74
C TYR A 186 9.56 2.47 -25.89
N GLU A 187 8.87 1.48 -26.47
CA GLU A 187 7.98 0.59 -25.71
C GLU A 187 8.78 -0.32 -24.76
N ALA A 188 10.02 -0.66 -25.09
CA ALA A 188 10.91 -1.46 -24.24
C ALA A 188 11.45 -0.68 -23.03
N LEU A 189 11.53 0.66 -23.11
CA LEU A 189 12.20 1.52 -22.14
C LEU A 189 11.62 1.39 -20.71
N PRO A 190 10.29 1.42 -20.48
CA PRO A 190 9.73 1.26 -19.13
C PRO A 190 10.16 -0.04 -18.46
N TYR A 191 10.20 -1.13 -19.20
CA TYR A 191 10.57 -2.45 -18.70
C TYR A 191 12.04 -2.54 -18.32
N TYR A 192 12.95 -1.91 -19.07
CA TYR A 192 14.35 -1.78 -18.67
C TYR A 192 14.49 -0.88 -17.42
N ARG A 193 13.73 0.20 -17.30
CA ARG A 193 13.76 1.09 -16.14
C ARG A 193 13.28 0.42 -14.85
N ASN A 194 12.42 -0.58 -14.95
CA ASN A 194 11.98 -1.36 -13.78
C ASN A 194 13.11 -2.19 -13.15
N ILE A 195 14.20 -2.44 -13.91
CA ILE A 195 15.25 -3.38 -13.53
C ILE A 195 16.65 -2.83 -13.88
N PRO A 196 17.02 -1.61 -13.48
CA PRO A 196 18.21 -0.91 -13.99
C PRO A 196 19.51 -1.66 -13.72
N ASP A 197 19.59 -2.38 -12.60
CA ASP A 197 20.79 -3.10 -12.14
C ASP A 197 20.84 -4.58 -12.59
N TYR A 198 19.84 -5.01 -13.38
CA TYR A 198 19.76 -6.42 -13.79
C TYR A 198 20.55 -6.69 -15.07
N LYS A 199 21.46 -7.68 -15.02
CA LYS A 199 22.30 -8.13 -16.17
C LYS A 199 23.01 -6.94 -16.86
N ASP A 200 22.75 -6.74 -18.15
CA ASP A 200 23.37 -5.69 -18.98
C ASP A 200 22.43 -4.50 -19.23
N VAL A 201 21.39 -4.34 -18.39
CA VAL A 201 20.36 -3.31 -18.60
C VAL A 201 20.93 -1.90 -18.54
N ALA A 202 21.85 -1.60 -17.62
CA ALA A 202 22.50 -0.29 -17.56
C ALA A 202 23.13 0.09 -18.92
N ARG A 203 23.82 -0.86 -19.58
CA ARG A 203 24.39 -0.68 -20.92
C ARG A 203 23.30 -0.53 -21.99
N LYS A 204 22.17 -1.23 -21.83
CA LYS A 204 21.03 -1.12 -22.76
C LYS A 204 20.37 0.26 -22.66
N LEU A 205 20.21 0.80 -21.46
CA LEU A 205 19.69 2.14 -21.23
C LEU A 205 20.59 3.25 -21.75
N ASP A 206 21.91 2.99 -21.90
CA ASP A 206 22.85 3.95 -22.50
C ASP A 206 22.87 3.93 -24.06
N ARG A 207 21.93 3.22 -24.70
CA ARG A 207 21.83 3.21 -26.16
C ARG A 207 21.43 4.57 -26.72
N VAL A 208 21.89 4.84 -27.94
CA VAL A 208 21.69 6.16 -28.61
C VAL A 208 20.19 6.53 -28.66
N CYS A 209 19.30 5.60 -28.96
CA CYS A 209 17.85 5.85 -29.01
C CYS A 209 17.28 6.40 -27.71
N TYR A 210 17.79 5.95 -26.56
CA TYR A 210 17.34 6.43 -25.25
C TYR A 210 18.07 7.71 -24.81
N ARG A 211 19.32 7.87 -25.21
CA ARG A 211 20.12 9.08 -24.93
C ARG A 211 19.60 10.31 -25.67
N MET A 212 18.84 10.13 -26.75
CA MET A 212 18.23 11.23 -27.51
C MET A 212 16.96 11.78 -26.87
N LEU A 213 16.34 11.06 -25.89
CA LEU A 213 15.12 11.55 -25.26
C LEU A 213 15.35 12.88 -24.52
N GLY A 214 14.34 13.77 -24.61
CA GLY A 214 14.37 15.08 -23.98
C GLY A 214 14.46 16.23 -24.97
N THR A 215 14.73 17.42 -24.46
CA THR A 215 14.80 18.66 -25.24
C THR A 215 16.24 18.99 -25.57
N TRP A 216 16.49 19.21 -26.85
CA TRP A 216 17.81 19.60 -27.41
C TRP A 216 17.71 20.93 -28.11
N ILE A 217 18.71 21.76 -27.93
CA ILE A 217 18.82 23.06 -28.62
C ILE A 217 20.08 23.05 -29.48
N SER A 218 19.91 23.24 -30.78
CA SER A 218 21.04 23.34 -31.71
C SER A 218 21.83 24.65 -31.48
N ARG A 219 23.03 24.75 -32.03
CA ARG A 219 23.84 25.99 -32.00
C ARG A 219 23.15 27.17 -32.70
N THR A 220 22.19 26.89 -33.58
CA THR A 220 21.39 27.89 -34.32
C THR A 220 20.08 28.22 -33.64
N GLY A 221 19.83 27.69 -32.43
CA GLY A 221 18.62 27.95 -31.65
C GLY A 221 17.42 27.06 -32.00
N VAL A 222 17.56 26.11 -32.93
CA VAL A 222 16.50 25.16 -33.27
C VAL A 222 16.23 24.26 -32.07
N VAL A 223 14.98 24.23 -31.61
CA VAL A 223 14.53 23.38 -30.49
C VAL A 223 14.02 22.06 -31.03
N MET A 224 14.58 20.97 -30.52
CA MET A 224 14.17 19.59 -30.83
C MET A 224 13.74 18.89 -29.53
N GLU A 225 12.56 18.32 -29.52
CA GLU A 225 12.07 17.53 -28.39
C GLU A 225 11.80 16.09 -28.85
N PHE A 226 12.48 15.13 -28.25
CA PHE A 226 12.34 13.70 -28.52
C PHE A 226 11.58 13.03 -27.36
N ARG A 227 10.49 12.33 -27.66
CA ARG A 227 9.59 11.74 -26.65
C ARG A 227 9.66 10.22 -26.64
N GLU A 228 9.24 9.66 -25.54
CA GLU A 228 9.23 8.19 -25.31
C GLU A 228 8.22 7.45 -26.19
N ASP A 229 7.25 8.13 -26.77
CA ASP A 229 6.27 7.57 -27.72
C ASP A 229 6.81 7.43 -29.16
N GLY A 230 8.10 7.75 -29.37
CA GLY A 230 8.72 7.71 -30.69
C GLY A 230 8.41 8.94 -31.56
N THR A 231 7.79 9.96 -31.00
CA THR A 231 7.57 11.24 -31.69
C THR A 231 8.67 12.23 -31.37
N CYS A 232 8.90 13.18 -32.28
CA CYS A 232 9.70 14.36 -31.99
C CYS A 232 9.05 15.61 -32.56
N THR A 233 9.41 16.77 -32.00
CA THR A 233 9.11 18.06 -32.58
C THR A 233 10.41 18.77 -32.94
N ILE A 234 10.44 19.48 -34.08
CA ILE A 234 11.53 20.37 -34.47
C ILE A 234 10.89 21.69 -34.78
N ASP A 235 11.23 22.75 -34.02
CA ASP A 235 10.59 24.06 -34.08
C ASP A 235 9.06 23.99 -34.09
N GLY A 236 8.48 23.11 -33.26
CA GLY A 236 7.05 22.91 -33.10
C GLY A 236 6.39 22.04 -34.16
N LYS A 237 7.09 21.58 -35.20
CA LYS A 237 6.56 20.64 -36.20
C LYS A 237 6.80 19.19 -35.74
N GLY A 238 5.75 18.37 -35.77
CA GLY A 238 5.78 16.98 -35.36
C GLY A 238 6.38 16.05 -36.40
N TYR A 239 7.19 15.09 -35.95
CA TYR A 239 7.81 14.03 -36.76
C TYR A 239 7.80 12.72 -35.94
N TYR A 240 7.90 11.58 -36.66
CA TYR A 240 8.21 10.31 -36.01
C TYR A 240 9.67 9.99 -36.20
N PHE A 241 10.29 9.36 -35.21
CA PHE A 241 11.66 8.90 -35.35
C PHE A 241 11.82 7.43 -34.93
N ARG A 242 12.69 6.74 -35.64
CA ARG A 242 13.03 5.34 -35.34
C ARG A 242 14.54 5.23 -35.11
N GLY A 243 14.91 5.12 -33.85
CA GLY A 243 16.34 5.04 -33.50
C GLY A 243 17.10 6.32 -33.88
N SER A 244 18.08 6.22 -34.77
CA SER A 244 18.91 7.35 -35.20
C SER A 244 18.44 7.98 -36.53
N GLN A 245 17.30 7.60 -37.05
CA GLN A 245 16.78 8.10 -38.35
C GLN A 245 15.42 8.78 -38.14
N PHE A 246 15.26 9.95 -38.78
CA PHE A 246 13.98 10.64 -38.87
C PHE A 246 13.21 10.09 -40.09
N ALA A 247 11.90 9.87 -39.92
CA ALA A 247 10.98 9.50 -40.98
C ALA A 247 10.08 10.68 -41.36
#